data_bc61836abf44f22abe3ca900060e74bc
#
_entry.id   bc61836abf44f22abe3ca900060e74bc
#
_cell.length_a   1.000
_cell.length_b   1.000
_cell.length_c   1.000
_cell.angle_alpha   90.00
_cell.angle_beta   90.00
_cell.angle_gamma   90.00
#
_symmetry.space_group_name_H-M   'P 1'
#
loop_
_entity.id
_entity.type
_entity.pdbx_description
1 polymer ?
#
loop_
_entity_poly.entity_id
_entity_poly.type
_entity_poly.pdbx_seq_one_letter_code
_entity_poly.pdbx_strand_id
1 'polypeptide(L)'
;MSQSEKEDPVRMHKEGNTFFEAGKHKEAEEIFLKAAELYRKVQNFFDSTSMYYKAGECAYALKEYERAIEHFTKSAELSFQKGFDRFGVSALEYARDGFKALGKKAKVKELDKKIQQVKKKLETTF
;
A
#
# COMPACT_ATOMS: atom_id res chain seq x y z
N MET A 1 30.13 8.21 -3.04
CA MET A 1 28.84 8.23 -2.36
C MET A 1 28.69 7.02 -1.45
N SER A 2 28.31 7.25 -0.22
CA SER A 2 28.19 6.17 0.76
C SER A 2 27.00 5.25 0.46
N GLN A 3 27.07 4.01 0.94
CA GLN A 3 26.00 3.04 0.78
C GLN A 3 24.71 3.53 1.43
N SER A 4 24.80 4.19 2.59
CA SER A 4 23.65 4.70 3.31
C SER A 4 22.91 5.82 2.56
N GLU A 5 23.61 6.62 1.77
CA GLU A 5 22.98 7.65 0.94
C GLU A 5 22.14 7.03 -0.17
N LYS A 6 22.60 5.93 -0.77
CA LYS A 6 21.88 5.22 -1.82
C LYS A 6 20.64 4.52 -1.29
N GLU A 7 20.66 4.15 -0.01
CA GLU A 7 19.61 3.39 0.64
C GLU A 7 18.76 4.22 1.61
N ASP A 8 18.74 5.53 1.42
CA ASP A 8 17.94 6.41 2.26
C ASP A 8 16.46 6.34 1.83
N PRO A 9 15.58 5.78 2.69
CA PRO A 9 14.16 5.65 2.33
C PRO A 9 13.46 7.00 2.17
N VAL A 10 13.85 8.01 2.94
CA VAL A 10 13.25 9.36 2.84
C VAL A 10 13.52 9.96 1.46
N ARG A 11 14.75 9.81 0.99
CA ARG A 11 15.12 10.27 -0.35
C ARG A 11 14.35 9.53 -1.43
N MET A 12 14.24 8.22 -1.32
CA MET A 12 13.47 7.40 -2.27
C MET A 12 11.99 7.75 -2.26
N HIS A 13 11.45 8.03 -1.10
CA HIS A 13 10.07 8.47 -0.95
C HIS A 13 9.84 9.76 -1.78
N LYS A 14 10.75 10.73 -1.64
CA LYS A 14 10.67 11.98 -2.39
C LYS A 14 10.80 11.77 -3.89
N GLU A 15 11.73 10.92 -4.32
CA GLU A 15 11.89 10.56 -5.73
C GLU A 15 10.64 9.89 -6.29
N GLY A 16 10.06 8.97 -5.52
CA GLY A 16 8.81 8.31 -5.90
C GLY A 16 7.69 9.30 -6.11
N ASN A 17 7.55 10.26 -5.21
CA ASN A 17 6.53 11.31 -5.34
C ASN A 17 6.74 12.14 -6.60
N THR A 18 8.00 12.47 -6.91
CA THR A 18 8.34 13.23 -8.13
C THR A 18 7.93 12.46 -9.38
N PHE A 19 8.26 11.18 -9.45
CA PHE A 19 7.85 10.35 -10.58
C PHE A 19 6.32 10.23 -10.67
N PHE A 20 5.67 10.04 -9.54
CA PHE A 20 4.21 9.91 -9.48
C PHE A 20 3.54 11.18 -10.04
N GLU A 21 3.98 12.34 -9.59
CA GLU A 21 3.43 13.62 -10.03
C GLU A 21 3.70 13.89 -11.53
N ALA A 22 4.79 13.35 -12.04
CA ALA A 22 5.13 13.44 -13.46
C ALA A 22 4.38 12.41 -14.33
N GLY A 23 3.52 11.58 -13.73
CA GLY A 23 2.79 10.54 -14.44
C GLY A 23 3.62 9.30 -14.77
N LYS A 24 4.83 9.21 -14.21
CA LYS A 24 5.73 8.07 -14.42
C LYS A 24 5.47 6.99 -13.39
N HIS A 25 4.31 6.34 -13.54
CA HIS A 25 3.81 5.40 -12.53
C HIS A 25 4.66 4.15 -12.36
N LYS A 26 5.27 3.65 -13.44
CA LYS A 26 6.13 2.47 -13.34
C LYS A 26 7.38 2.75 -12.52
N GLU A 27 8.06 3.86 -12.82
CA GLU A 27 9.25 4.28 -12.09
C GLU A 27 8.90 4.58 -10.63
N ALA A 28 7.76 5.24 -10.40
CA ALA A 28 7.30 5.54 -9.05
C ALA A 28 7.03 4.24 -8.28
N GLU A 29 6.36 3.28 -8.88
CA GLU A 29 6.07 1.98 -8.25
C GLU A 29 7.34 1.31 -7.76
N GLU A 30 8.35 1.22 -8.62
CA GLU A 30 9.62 0.57 -8.27
C GLU A 30 10.31 1.25 -7.09
N ILE A 31 10.35 2.57 -7.09
CA ILE A 31 11.00 3.34 -6.03
C ILE A 31 10.22 3.25 -4.72
N PHE A 32 8.89 3.34 -4.78
CA PHE A 32 8.07 3.19 -3.57
C PHE A 32 8.25 1.82 -2.93
N LEU A 33 8.38 0.75 -3.73
CA LEU A 33 8.63 -0.58 -3.18
C LEU A 33 9.99 -0.68 -2.48
N LYS A 34 11.01 -0.07 -3.05
CA LYS A 34 12.34 0.00 -2.43
C LYS A 34 12.28 0.78 -1.11
N ALA A 35 11.61 1.92 -1.12
CA ALA A 35 11.44 2.73 0.09
C ALA A 35 10.68 1.95 1.16
N ALA A 36 9.62 1.21 0.78
CA ALA A 36 8.86 0.39 1.71
C ALA A 36 9.75 -0.62 2.44
N GLU A 37 10.60 -1.32 1.71
CA GLU A 37 11.52 -2.31 2.29
C GLU A 37 12.54 -1.66 3.21
N LEU A 38 13.08 -0.52 2.82
CA LEU A 38 14.06 0.19 3.65
C LEU A 38 13.45 0.75 4.92
N TYR A 39 12.24 1.33 4.84
CA TYR A 39 11.53 1.77 6.03
C TYR A 39 11.25 0.60 6.97
N ARG A 40 10.88 -0.54 6.42
CA ARG A 40 10.63 -1.73 7.21
C ARG A 40 11.88 -2.20 7.96
N LYS A 41 13.03 -2.19 7.29
CA LYS A 41 14.32 -2.58 7.89
C LYS A 41 14.68 -1.71 9.08
N VAL A 42 14.39 -0.41 9.01
CA VAL A 42 14.67 0.51 10.12
C VAL A 42 13.48 0.61 11.09
N GLN A 43 12.51 -0.28 10.96
CA GLN A 43 11.35 -0.39 11.83
C GLN A 43 10.43 0.85 11.81
N ASN A 44 10.48 1.61 10.73
CA ASN A 44 9.50 2.67 10.50
C ASN A 44 8.32 2.06 9.74
N PHE A 45 7.46 1.38 10.48
CA PHE A 45 6.39 0.58 9.89
C PHE A 45 5.28 1.44 9.29
N PHE A 46 5.00 2.60 9.86
CA PHE A 46 3.98 3.48 9.30
C PHE A 46 4.35 3.94 7.89
N ASP A 47 5.57 4.43 7.72
CA ASP A 47 6.03 4.86 6.40
C ASP A 47 6.17 3.67 5.44
N SER A 48 6.54 2.50 5.95
CA SER A 48 6.58 1.29 5.14
C SER A 48 5.20 0.95 4.56
N THR A 49 4.15 0.94 5.40
CA THR A 49 2.78 0.70 4.93
C THR A 49 2.33 1.73 3.91
N SER A 50 2.71 3.00 4.14
CA SER A 50 2.38 4.10 3.23
C SER A 50 3.02 3.90 1.86
N MET A 51 4.26 3.42 1.82
CA MET A 51 4.96 3.18 0.55
C MET A 51 4.34 2.01 -0.23
N TYR A 52 3.96 0.93 0.44
CA TYR A 52 3.24 -0.17 -0.22
C TYR A 52 1.91 0.33 -0.79
N TYR A 53 1.21 1.17 -0.04
CA TYR A 53 -0.05 1.77 -0.48
C TYR A 53 0.16 2.60 -1.76
N LYS A 54 1.19 3.45 -1.78
CA LYS A 54 1.52 4.27 -2.95
C LYS A 54 1.93 3.42 -4.15
N ALA A 55 2.65 2.33 -3.92
CA ALA A 55 2.99 1.38 -4.98
C ALA A 55 1.71 0.76 -5.57
N GLY A 56 0.74 0.45 -4.72
CA GLY A 56 -0.56 -0.04 -5.15
C GLY A 56 -1.29 0.97 -6.04
N GLU A 57 -1.26 2.24 -5.66
CA GLU A 57 -1.85 3.32 -6.46
C GLU A 57 -1.20 3.42 -7.84
N CYS A 58 0.13 3.28 -7.89
CA CYS A 58 0.87 3.30 -9.17
C CYS A 58 0.44 2.15 -10.09
N ALA A 59 0.40 0.93 -9.54
CA ALA A 59 0.00 -0.25 -10.29
C ALA A 59 -1.45 -0.13 -10.78
N TYR A 60 -2.33 0.42 -9.93
CA TYR A 60 -3.73 0.64 -10.30
C TYR A 60 -3.84 1.63 -11.47
N ALA A 61 -3.07 2.72 -11.43
CA ALA A 61 -3.04 3.70 -12.51
C ALA A 61 -2.56 3.09 -13.83
N LEU A 62 -1.68 2.09 -13.76
CA LEU A 62 -1.18 1.36 -14.91
C LEU A 62 -2.15 0.25 -15.37
N LYS A 63 -3.27 0.09 -14.67
CA LYS A 63 -4.24 -0.99 -14.89
C LYS A 63 -3.64 -2.38 -14.67
N GLU A 64 -2.58 -2.46 -13.88
CA GLU A 64 -1.97 -3.70 -13.45
C GLU A 64 -2.61 -4.12 -12.13
N TYR A 65 -3.86 -4.57 -12.24
CA TYR A 65 -4.72 -4.79 -11.06
C TYR A 65 -4.21 -5.89 -10.14
N GLU A 66 -3.60 -6.94 -10.68
CA GLU A 66 -3.05 -8.01 -9.85
C GLU A 66 -1.91 -7.50 -8.97
N ARG A 67 -1.00 -6.70 -9.54
CA ARG A 67 0.07 -6.08 -8.76
C ARG A 67 -0.48 -5.07 -7.75
N ALA A 68 -1.49 -4.30 -8.15
CA ALA A 68 -2.13 -3.35 -7.25
C ALA A 68 -2.71 -4.06 -6.03
N ILE A 69 -3.43 -5.16 -6.24
CA ILE A 69 -3.99 -5.98 -5.16
C ILE A 69 -2.89 -6.45 -4.23
N GLU A 70 -1.79 -6.95 -4.79
CA GLU A 70 -0.66 -7.45 -4.01
C GLU A 70 -0.09 -6.35 -3.09
N HIS A 71 0.14 -5.16 -3.65
CA HIS A 71 0.71 -4.05 -2.88
C HIS A 71 -0.25 -3.54 -1.81
N PHE A 72 -1.52 -3.36 -2.15
CA PHE A 72 -2.53 -2.94 -1.17
C PHE A 72 -2.72 -3.98 -0.07
N THR A 73 -2.69 -5.26 -0.41
CA THR A 73 -2.81 -6.33 0.57
C THR A 73 -1.62 -6.32 1.53
N LYS A 74 -0.42 -6.12 1.03
CA LYS A 74 0.77 -6.01 1.85
C LYS A 74 0.69 -4.83 2.80
N SER A 75 0.24 -3.69 2.29
CA SER A 75 0.01 -2.49 3.12
C SER A 75 -1.01 -2.79 4.23
N ALA A 76 -2.11 -3.44 3.89
CA ALA A 76 -3.17 -3.77 4.86
C ALA A 76 -2.65 -4.72 5.94
N GLU A 77 -2.00 -5.81 5.54
CA GLU A 77 -1.49 -6.80 6.49
C GLU A 77 -0.51 -6.18 7.49
N LEU A 78 0.44 -5.41 7.00
CA LEU A 78 1.41 -4.74 7.86
C LEU A 78 0.72 -3.72 8.77
N SER A 79 -0.25 -2.98 8.23
CA SER A 79 -1.02 -2.00 9.00
C SER A 79 -1.73 -2.67 10.17
N PHE A 80 -2.44 -3.77 9.92
CA PHE A 80 -3.15 -4.49 10.99
C PHE A 80 -2.19 -5.07 12.02
N GLN A 81 -1.05 -5.60 11.59
CA GLN A 81 -0.05 -6.12 12.50
C GLN A 81 0.48 -5.05 13.47
N LYS A 82 0.56 -3.82 13.01
CA LYS A 82 1.14 -2.72 13.77
C LYS A 82 0.10 -1.80 14.42
N GLY A 83 -1.17 -2.15 14.32
CA GLY A 83 -2.23 -1.39 14.98
C GLY A 83 -2.72 -0.16 14.20
N PHE A 84 -2.36 -0.03 12.93
CA PHE A 84 -2.84 1.06 12.07
C PHE A 84 -4.13 0.64 11.37
N ASP A 85 -5.15 0.29 12.15
CA ASP A 85 -6.35 -0.38 11.64
C ASP A 85 -7.12 0.45 10.62
N ARG A 86 -7.24 1.76 10.84
CA ARG A 86 -7.94 2.63 9.88
C ARG A 86 -7.23 2.67 8.54
N PHE A 87 -5.90 2.71 8.56
CA PHE A 87 -5.10 2.67 7.34
C PHE A 87 -5.23 1.31 6.67
N GLY A 88 -5.24 0.23 7.47
CA GLY A 88 -5.44 -1.12 6.97
C GLY A 88 -6.78 -1.28 6.24
N VAL A 89 -7.84 -0.70 6.79
CA VAL A 89 -9.17 -0.70 6.15
C VAL A 89 -9.11 0.00 4.80
N SER A 90 -8.48 1.17 4.75
CA SER A 90 -8.33 1.93 3.49
C SER A 90 -7.61 1.09 2.43
N ALA A 91 -6.52 0.42 2.80
CA ALA A 91 -5.78 -0.44 1.88
C ALA A 91 -6.62 -1.63 1.40
N LEU A 92 -7.41 -2.25 2.29
CA LEU A 92 -8.32 -3.33 1.89
C LEU A 92 -9.40 -2.86 0.92
N GLU A 93 -9.91 -1.65 1.11
CA GLU A 93 -10.91 -1.09 0.20
C GLU A 93 -10.35 -0.95 -1.20
N TYR A 94 -9.11 -0.51 -1.33
CA TYR A 94 -8.46 -0.41 -2.65
C TYR A 94 -8.12 -1.78 -3.23
N ALA A 95 -7.71 -2.74 -2.41
CA ALA A 95 -7.50 -4.12 -2.87
C ALA A 95 -8.82 -4.70 -3.40
N ARG A 96 -9.93 -4.46 -2.70
CA ARG A 96 -11.27 -4.85 -3.15
C ARG A 96 -11.57 -4.25 -4.51
N ASP A 97 -11.27 -2.96 -4.71
CA ASP A 97 -11.50 -2.29 -5.98
C ASP A 97 -10.69 -2.94 -7.11
N GLY A 98 -9.48 -3.40 -6.82
CA GLY A 98 -8.67 -4.17 -7.76
C GLY A 98 -9.33 -5.48 -8.16
N PHE A 99 -9.87 -6.22 -7.20
CA PHE A 99 -10.62 -7.45 -7.48
C PHE A 99 -11.88 -7.16 -8.30
N LYS A 100 -12.54 -6.04 -8.02
CA LYS A 100 -13.70 -5.58 -8.78
C LYS A 100 -13.34 -5.35 -10.24
N ALA A 101 -12.22 -4.67 -10.48
CA ALA A 101 -11.72 -4.41 -11.84
C ALA A 101 -11.43 -5.71 -12.60
N LEU A 102 -11.04 -6.77 -11.88
CA LEU A 102 -10.79 -8.10 -12.46
C LEU A 102 -12.05 -8.97 -12.56
N GLY A 103 -13.20 -8.47 -12.09
CA GLY A 103 -14.45 -9.23 -12.11
C GLY A 103 -14.50 -10.39 -11.12
N LYS A 104 -13.67 -10.37 -10.09
CA LYS A 104 -13.58 -11.45 -9.10
C LYS A 104 -14.58 -11.25 -7.94
N LYS A 105 -15.84 -11.53 -8.22
CA LYS A 105 -16.97 -11.25 -7.31
C LYS A 105 -16.84 -11.91 -5.94
N ALA A 106 -16.37 -13.16 -5.88
CA ALA A 106 -16.22 -13.88 -4.62
C ALA A 106 -15.19 -13.21 -3.71
N LYS A 107 -14.09 -12.74 -4.29
CA LYS A 107 -13.05 -12.02 -3.55
C LYS A 107 -13.56 -10.66 -3.06
N VAL A 108 -14.34 -9.97 -3.87
CA VAL A 108 -14.96 -8.68 -3.47
C VAL A 108 -15.84 -8.90 -2.23
N LYS A 109 -16.69 -9.92 -2.24
CA LYS A 109 -17.55 -10.25 -1.09
C LYS A 109 -16.74 -10.57 0.16
N GLU A 110 -15.70 -11.37 0.01
CA GLU A 110 -14.82 -11.75 1.11
C GLU A 110 -14.19 -10.52 1.77
N LEU A 111 -13.65 -9.61 0.95
CA LEU A 111 -13.03 -8.38 1.47
C LEU A 111 -14.07 -7.42 2.05
N ASP A 112 -15.24 -7.28 1.44
CA ASP A 112 -16.33 -6.46 2.00
C ASP A 112 -16.69 -6.91 3.41
N LYS A 113 -16.80 -8.22 3.61
CA LYS A 113 -17.11 -8.78 4.92
C LYS A 113 -16.02 -8.42 5.95
N LYS A 114 -14.77 -8.60 5.58
CA LYS A 114 -13.64 -8.28 6.46
C LYS A 114 -13.58 -6.79 6.78
N ILE A 115 -13.78 -5.93 5.77
CA ILE A 115 -13.82 -4.47 5.94
C ILE A 115 -14.91 -4.10 6.95
N GLN A 116 -16.11 -4.64 6.80
CA GLN A 116 -17.22 -4.33 7.70
C GLN A 116 -16.93 -4.80 9.12
N GLN A 117 -16.32 -5.96 9.30
CA GLN A 117 -15.94 -6.48 10.61
C GLN A 117 -14.96 -5.53 11.32
N VAL A 118 -13.94 -5.05 10.61
CA VAL A 118 -12.96 -4.13 11.18
C VAL A 118 -13.58 -2.78 11.49
N LYS A 119 -14.39 -2.24 10.57
CA LYS A 119 -15.08 -0.96 10.79
C LYS A 119 -15.97 -1.01 12.03
N LYS A 120 -16.73 -2.09 12.19
CA LYS A 120 -17.59 -2.28 13.34
C LYS A 120 -16.78 -2.32 14.64
N LYS A 121 -15.65 -3.02 14.63
CA LYS A 121 -14.75 -3.09 15.78
C LYS A 121 -14.21 -1.71 16.13
N LEU A 122 -13.84 -0.91 15.13
CA LEU A 122 -13.35 0.46 15.34
C LEU A 122 -14.41 1.37 15.96
N GLU A 123 -15.67 1.22 15.55
CA GLU A 123 -16.78 2.00 16.12
C GLU A 123 -17.00 1.70 17.60
N THR A 124 -16.80 0.47 18.02
CA THR A 124 -17.03 0.04 19.40
C THR A 124 -15.86 0.33 20.34
N THR A 125 -14.76 0.84 19.82
CA THR A 125 -13.54 1.12 20.61
C THR A 125 -13.61 2.47 21.34
N PHE A 126 -14.57 3.30 21.02
CA PHE A 126 -14.71 4.63 21.63
C PHE A 126 -15.69 4.67 22.76
#